data_f7588ad26fbe124ac12bb63df88c828d
#
_entry.id   f7588ad26fbe124ac12bb63df88c828d
#
_cell.length_a   1.000
_cell.length_b   1.000
_cell.length_c   1.000
_cell.angle_alpha   90.00
_cell.angle_beta   90.00
_cell.angle_gamma   90.00
#
_symmetry.space_group_name_H-M   'P 1'
#
loop_
_entity.id
_entity.type
_entity.pdbx_description
1 polymer ?
#
loop_
_entity_poly.entity_id
_entity_poly.type
_entity_poly.pdbx_seq_one_letter_code
_entity_poly.pdbx_strand_id
1 'polypeptide(L)'
;MNKSFLSFINIFLFLLLFHGAGISSEVKREVLRFSSDTAQIKKSDGILHLSGEVKITYGQYVIRSGLLMAKTNSINSPEVKIIEASKNIYFSNNKDISAKGDKLFMDVDKKFVSIEGNVEFSQGKSIIRAEKINVDLVTETVDFEGIKDSFIKN
;
A
#
# COMPACT_ATOMS: atom_id res chain seq x y z
N MET A 1 47.24 23.03 43.57
CA MET A 1 46.39 22.42 42.52
C MET A 1 44.94 22.81 42.74
N ASN A 2 44.41 23.69 41.90
CA ASN A 2 43.11 24.35 42.14
C ASN A 2 41.95 23.39 41.88
N LYS A 3 41.16 23.15 42.90
CA LYS A 3 39.94 22.33 42.83
C LYS A 3 38.86 22.84 41.85
N SER A 4 38.99 24.08 41.39
CA SER A 4 38.09 24.70 40.42
C SER A 4 38.31 24.26 38.99
N PHE A 5 39.48 23.71 38.64
CA PHE A 5 39.76 23.25 37.28
C PHE A 5 39.14 21.90 36.95
N LEU A 6 38.99 21.04 37.96
CA LEU A 6 38.33 19.73 37.77
C LEU A 6 36.80 19.86 37.60
N SER A 7 36.20 20.91 38.16
CA SER A 7 34.76 21.15 38.06
C SER A 7 34.34 21.58 36.65
N PHE A 8 35.18 22.30 35.93
CA PHE A 8 34.91 22.74 34.56
C PHE A 8 34.98 21.59 33.52
N ILE A 9 35.86 20.61 33.76
CA ILE A 9 36.00 19.46 32.84
C ILE A 9 34.79 18.55 32.96
N ASN A 10 34.20 18.40 34.14
CA ASN A 10 33.01 17.57 34.32
C ASN A 10 31.75 18.17 33.70
N ILE A 11 31.62 19.49 33.68
CA ILE A 11 30.46 20.18 33.06
C ILE A 11 30.55 20.09 31.53
N PHE A 12 31.74 20.14 30.97
CA PHE A 12 31.93 20.04 29.52
C PHE A 12 31.71 18.61 28.98
N LEU A 13 32.04 17.60 29.77
CA LEU A 13 31.81 16.21 29.43
C LEU A 13 30.32 15.84 29.50
N PHE A 14 29.53 16.50 30.37
CA PHE A 14 28.08 16.25 30.49
C PHE A 14 27.29 16.92 29.36
N LEU A 15 27.79 18.00 28.76
CA LEU A 15 27.15 18.66 27.62
C LEU A 15 27.32 17.88 26.30
N LEU A 16 28.33 17.00 26.19
CA LEU A 16 28.58 16.17 25.02
C LEU A 16 27.67 14.90 24.97
N LEU A 17 27.05 14.56 26.08
CA LEU A 17 26.13 13.38 26.13
C LEU A 17 24.69 13.71 25.76
N PHE A 18 24.33 14.98 25.57
CA PHE A 18 23.01 15.43 25.11
C PHE A 18 22.97 15.81 23.64
N HIS A 19 23.90 15.36 22.83
CA HIS A 19 23.64 15.26 21.41
C HIS A 19 22.72 14.05 21.23
N GLY A 20 21.43 14.31 21.46
CA GLY A 20 20.38 13.38 21.18
C GLY A 20 20.59 12.85 19.77
N ALA A 21 20.79 11.55 19.66
CA ALA A 21 20.58 10.85 18.42
C ALA A 21 19.16 11.24 17.98
N GLY A 22 19.06 12.22 17.09
CA GLY A 22 17.86 12.47 16.34
C GLY A 22 17.55 11.16 15.66
N ILE A 23 16.59 10.41 16.19
CA ILE A 23 16.00 9.29 15.50
C ILE A 23 15.29 9.95 14.32
N SER A 24 16.04 10.14 13.23
CA SER A 24 15.48 10.36 11.92
C SER A 24 14.71 9.06 11.64
N SER A 25 13.44 9.05 11.95
CA SER A 25 12.52 8.06 11.41
C SER A 25 12.53 8.32 9.90
N GLU A 26 13.37 7.58 9.18
CA GLU A 26 13.28 7.49 7.73
C GLU A 26 11.85 7.02 7.43
N VAL A 27 11.00 7.95 7.02
CA VAL A 27 9.68 7.62 6.50
C VAL A 27 9.95 6.80 5.24
N LYS A 28 9.95 5.49 5.39
CA LYS A 28 10.11 4.54 4.29
C LYS A 28 8.93 4.74 3.34
N ARG A 29 9.12 5.57 2.32
CA ARG A 29 8.12 5.79 1.29
C ARG A 29 7.95 4.48 0.54
N GLU A 30 6.77 3.90 0.63
CA GLU A 30 6.43 2.71 -0.14
C GLU A 30 6.46 3.07 -1.62
N VAL A 31 7.24 2.34 -2.39
CA VAL A 31 7.39 2.55 -3.83
C VAL A 31 6.30 1.78 -4.57
N LEU A 32 5.54 2.50 -5.38
CA LEU A 32 4.58 1.91 -6.30
C LEU A 32 5.29 1.53 -7.60
N ARG A 33 5.23 0.25 -7.98
CA ARG A 33 5.83 -0.28 -9.20
C ARG A 33 4.77 -0.89 -10.09
N PHE A 34 4.90 -0.67 -11.41
CA PHE A 34 3.98 -1.17 -12.42
C PHE A 34 4.71 -2.01 -13.46
N SER A 35 4.02 -3.02 -13.98
CA SER A 35 4.37 -3.71 -15.23
C SER A 35 3.10 -4.06 -16.00
N SER A 36 3.16 -4.08 -17.33
CA SER A 36 2.07 -4.41 -18.24
C SER A 36 2.59 -4.66 -19.64
N ASP A 37 1.77 -5.25 -20.51
CA ASP A 37 2.13 -5.41 -21.92
C ASP A 37 2.10 -4.07 -22.67
N THR A 38 1.14 -3.20 -22.34
CA THR A 38 1.01 -1.87 -22.96
C THR A 38 0.75 -0.80 -21.91
N ALA A 39 1.27 0.41 -22.18
CA ALA A 39 1.06 1.58 -21.36
C ALA A 39 0.78 2.81 -22.23
N GLN A 40 -0.21 3.60 -21.84
CA GLN A 40 -0.53 4.89 -22.45
C GLN A 40 -0.59 5.96 -21.38
N ILE A 41 0.17 7.04 -21.56
CA ILE A 41 0.19 8.18 -20.65
C ILE A 41 -0.52 9.36 -21.33
N LYS A 42 -1.59 9.84 -20.72
CA LYS A 42 -2.30 11.05 -21.13
C LYS A 42 -1.88 12.20 -20.19
N LYS A 43 -0.83 12.90 -20.60
CA LYS A 43 -0.20 13.96 -19.77
C LYS A 43 -1.15 15.06 -19.36
N SER A 44 -2.05 15.50 -20.29
CA SER A 44 -3.02 16.57 -20.01
C SER A 44 -3.90 16.28 -18.79
N ASP A 45 -4.23 15.03 -18.56
CA ASP A 45 -5.21 14.61 -17.55
C ASP A 45 -4.54 13.95 -16.34
N GLY A 46 -3.21 13.74 -16.37
CA GLY A 46 -2.49 13.03 -15.34
C GLY A 46 -2.92 11.56 -15.20
N ILE A 47 -3.28 10.92 -16.34
CA ILE A 47 -3.79 9.55 -16.35
C ILE A 47 -2.79 8.62 -17.04
N LEU A 48 -2.53 7.49 -16.38
CA LEU A 48 -1.80 6.34 -16.90
C LEU A 48 -2.79 5.20 -17.12
N HIS A 49 -2.89 4.70 -18.34
CA HIS A 49 -3.62 3.50 -18.70
C HIS A 49 -2.65 2.35 -18.94
N LEU A 50 -2.89 1.21 -18.30
CA LEU A 50 -2.14 -0.02 -18.48
C LEU A 50 -3.08 -1.14 -18.94
N SER A 51 -2.62 -1.98 -19.86
CA SER A 51 -3.38 -3.15 -20.29
C SER A 51 -2.51 -4.34 -20.62
N GLY A 52 -3.07 -5.55 -20.48
CA GLY A 52 -2.41 -6.82 -20.66
C GLY A 52 -1.45 -7.14 -19.51
N GLU A 53 -1.67 -8.25 -18.81
CA GLU A 53 -0.81 -8.77 -17.72
C GLU A 53 -0.34 -7.69 -16.73
N VAL A 54 -1.30 -6.79 -16.35
CA VAL A 54 -0.96 -5.68 -15.45
C VAL A 54 -0.64 -6.21 -14.06
N LYS A 55 0.48 -5.77 -13.52
CA LYS A 55 0.90 -6.03 -12.15
C LYS A 55 1.33 -4.75 -11.46
N ILE A 56 0.80 -4.51 -10.26
CA ILE A 56 1.25 -3.46 -9.35
C ILE A 56 1.85 -4.11 -8.11
N THR A 57 2.94 -3.52 -7.63
CA THR A 57 3.50 -3.83 -6.32
C THR A 57 3.55 -2.56 -5.48
N TYR A 58 2.99 -2.61 -4.26
CA TYR A 58 2.97 -1.53 -3.28
C TYR A 58 3.27 -2.08 -1.90
N GLY A 59 4.49 -1.85 -1.39
CA GLY A 59 4.95 -2.50 -0.18
C GLY A 59 4.92 -4.03 -0.31
N GLN A 60 4.18 -4.67 0.60
CA GLN A 60 3.94 -6.13 0.58
C GLN A 60 2.77 -6.56 -0.32
N TYR A 61 2.00 -5.60 -0.84
CA TYR A 61 0.79 -5.89 -1.61
C TYR A 61 1.09 -6.03 -3.10
N VAL A 62 0.39 -6.96 -3.74
CA VAL A 62 0.41 -7.18 -5.18
C VAL A 62 -1.01 -7.12 -5.71
N ILE A 63 -1.22 -6.35 -6.77
CA ILE A 63 -2.46 -6.30 -7.54
C ILE A 63 -2.15 -6.79 -8.95
N ARG A 64 -3.01 -7.65 -9.49
CA ARG A 64 -2.99 -8.06 -10.90
C ARG A 64 -4.34 -7.79 -11.53
N SER A 65 -4.34 -7.41 -12.81
CA SER A 65 -5.56 -7.15 -13.58
C SER A 65 -5.29 -7.20 -15.08
N GLY A 66 -6.33 -7.23 -15.89
CA GLY A 66 -6.20 -7.09 -17.34
C GLY A 66 -6.18 -5.63 -17.79
N LEU A 67 -6.81 -4.73 -17.02
CA LEU A 67 -6.87 -3.29 -17.29
C LEU A 67 -6.66 -2.51 -15.99
N LEU A 68 -5.95 -1.37 -16.10
CA LEU A 68 -5.73 -0.47 -14.99
C LEU A 68 -5.66 0.98 -15.46
N MET A 69 -6.24 1.86 -14.66
CA MET A 69 -6.09 3.31 -14.77
C MET A 69 -5.53 3.85 -13.47
N ALA A 70 -4.43 4.59 -13.56
CA ALA A 70 -3.86 5.31 -12.42
C ALA A 70 -3.97 6.82 -12.66
N LYS A 71 -4.49 7.54 -11.66
CA LYS A 71 -4.64 9.00 -11.67
C LYS A 71 -3.58 9.63 -10.77
N THR A 72 -2.91 10.67 -11.28
CA THR A 72 -1.91 11.44 -10.53
C THR A 72 -2.48 12.78 -10.08
N ASN A 73 -1.88 13.37 -9.05
CA ASN A 73 -2.29 14.68 -8.54
C ASN A 73 -1.79 15.86 -9.40
N SER A 74 -0.71 15.67 -10.16
CA SER A 74 -0.06 16.74 -10.93
C SER A 74 0.79 16.18 -12.06
N ILE A 75 0.86 16.94 -13.15
CA ILE A 75 1.74 16.64 -14.30
C ILE A 75 3.22 16.85 -13.95
N ASN A 76 3.51 17.82 -13.08
CA ASN A 76 4.88 18.21 -12.73
C ASN A 76 5.52 17.36 -11.63
N SER A 77 4.70 16.70 -10.81
CA SER A 77 5.13 15.75 -9.78
C SER A 77 4.13 14.61 -9.75
N PRO A 78 4.27 13.62 -10.63
CA PRO A 78 3.27 12.58 -10.81
C PRO A 78 3.29 11.59 -9.66
N GLU A 79 2.60 11.91 -8.58
CA GLU A 79 2.28 10.94 -7.53
C GLU A 79 0.93 10.30 -7.83
N VAL A 80 0.89 8.99 -7.92
CA VAL A 80 -0.35 8.26 -8.09
C VAL A 80 -1.18 8.37 -6.82
N LYS A 81 -2.43 8.80 -6.97
CA LYS A 81 -3.39 8.96 -5.89
C LYS A 81 -4.49 7.91 -5.92
N ILE A 82 -5.00 7.63 -7.09
CA ILE A 82 -6.11 6.70 -7.30
C ILE A 82 -5.69 5.64 -8.32
N ILE A 83 -6.04 4.40 -8.04
CA ILE A 83 -5.92 3.27 -8.95
C ILE A 83 -7.30 2.65 -9.11
N GLU A 84 -7.74 2.50 -10.35
CA GLU A 84 -8.93 1.75 -10.73
C GLU A 84 -8.50 0.59 -11.64
N ALA A 85 -8.89 -0.63 -11.30
CA ALA A 85 -8.54 -1.81 -12.07
C ALA A 85 -9.77 -2.68 -12.36
N SER A 86 -9.71 -3.41 -13.46
CA SER A 86 -10.77 -4.32 -13.88
C SER A 86 -10.20 -5.47 -14.70
N LYS A 87 -11.03 -6.48 -14.95
CA LYS A 87 -10.71 -7.73 -15.64
C LYS A 87 -9.72 -8.59 -14.86
N ASN A 88 -10.25 -9.66 -14.28
CA ASN A 88 -9.47 -10.67 -13.56
C ASN A 88 -8.66 -10.10 -12.42
N ILE A 89 -9.31 -9.35 -11.52
CA ILE A 89 -8.66 -8.79 -10.35
C ILE A 89 -8.14 -9.90 -9.46
N TYR A 90 -6.88 -9.75 -9.06
CA TYR A 90 -6.25 -10.50 -8.00
C TYR A 90 -5.48 -9.56 -7.10
N PHE A 91 -5.77 -9.58 -5.82
CA PHE A 91 -5.10 -8.83 -4.75
C PHE A 91 -4.49 -9.80 -3.75
N SER A 92 -3.31 -9.51 -3.23
CA SER A 92 -2.64 -10.33 -2.22
C SER A 92 -1.67 -9.49 -1.38
N ASN A 93 -1.50 -9.87 -0.11
CA ASN A 93 -0.44 -9.35 0.74
C ASN A 93 0.85 -10.19 0.69
N ASN A 94 0.95 -11.16 -0.25
CA ASN A 94 2.06 -12.11 -0.36
C ASN A 94 2.35 -12.97 0.88
N LYS A 95 1.41 -13.03 1.82
CA LYS A 95 1.50 -13.86 3.01
C LYS A 95 0.35 -14.87 3.04
N ASP A 96 -0.74 -14.46 3.60
CA ASP A 96 -1.90 -15.30 3.91
C ASP A 96 -3.23 -14.79 3.35
N ILE A 97 -3.26 -13.53 2.89
CA ILE A 97 -4.47 -12.90 2.35
C ILE A 97 -4.40 -12.82 0.84
N SER A 98 -5.48 -13.23 0.19
CA SER A 98 -5.73 -12.96 -1.23
C SER A 98 -7.21 -12.72 -1.47
N ALA A 99 -7.51 -11.94 -2.51
CA ALA A 99 -8.87 -11.69 -2.97
C ALA A 99 -8.94 -11.61 -4.48
N LYS A 100 -10.06 -12.07 -5.04
CA LYS A 100 -10.43 -11.93 -6.46
C LYS A 100 -11.72 -11.14 -6.55
N GLY A 101 -11.96 -10.51 -7.69
CA GLY A 101 -13.19 -9.77 -7.95
C GLY A 101 -13.23 -9.23 -9.37
N ASP A 102 -14.25 -8.43 -9.68
CA ASP A 102 -14.45 -7.87 -11.01
C ASP A 102 -13.81 -6.48 -11.15
N LYS A 103 -13.84 -5.67 -10.08
CA LYS A 103 -13.32 -4.31 -10.05
C LYS A 103 -12.52 -4.08 -8.77
N LEU A 104 -11.50 -3.25 -8.87
CA LEU A 104 -10.72 -2.78 -7.73
C LEU A 104 -10.58 -1.27 -7.79
N PHE A 105 -10.75 -0.64 -6.64
CA PHE A 105 -10.42 0.77 -6.39
C PHE A 105 -9.38 0.83 -5.27
N MET A 106 -8.34 1.66 -5.43
CA MET A 106 -7.35 1.92 -4.38
C MET A 106 -7.13 3.43 -4.24
N ASP A 107 -7.30 3.93 -3.03
CA ASP A 107 -6.85 5.27 -2.62
C ASP A 107 -5.47 5.11 -1.97
N VAL A 108 -4.43 5.58 -2.66
CA VAL A 108 -3.04 5.38 -2.25
C VAL A 108 -2.70 6.20 -1.00
N ASP A 109 -3.25 7.42 -0.89
CA ASP A 109 -3.02 8.29 0.27
C ASP A 109 -3.68 7.76 1.53
N LYS A 110 -4.91 7.28 1.40
CA LYS A 110 -5.66 6.67 2.51
C LYS A 110 -5.23 5.25 2.82
N LYS A 111 -4.40 4.64 1.95
CA LYS A 111 -4.00 3.23 2.06
C LYS A 111 -5.20 2.30 2.17
N PHE A 112 -6.16 2.51 1.31
CA PHE A 112 -7.45 1.83 1.30
C PHE A 112 -7.68 1.14 -0.04
N VAL A 113 -8.15 -0.11 -0.01
CA VAL A 113 -8.53 -0.90 -1.20
C VAL A 113 -9.96 -1.37 -1.06
N SER A 114 -10.75 -1.21 -2.13
CA SER A 114 -12.08 -1.82 -2.26
C SER A 114 -12.08 -2.76 -3.47
N ILE A 115 -12.63 -3.96 -3.30
CA ILE A 115 -12.83 -4.93 -4.38
C ILE A 115 -14.31 -5.29 -4.44
N GLU A 116 -14.88 -5.22 -5.63
CA GLU A 116 -16.31 -5.39 -5.86
C GLU A 116 -16.59 -6.40 -6.98
N GLY A 117 -17.74 -7.06 -6.89
CA GLY A 117 -18.27 -8.01 -7.86
C GLY A 117 -17.64 -9.38 -7.74
N ASN A 118 -18.46 -10.38 -7.41
CA ASN A 118 -18.08 -11.78 -7.29
C ASN A 118 -16.80 -12.00 -6.46
N VAL A 119 -16.71 -11.31 -5.31
CA VAL A 119 -15.52 -11.35 -4.48
C VAL A 119 -15.34 -12.73 -3.85
N GLU A 120 -14.14 -13.29 -3.99
CA GLU A 120 -13.67 -14.45 -3.25
C GLU A 120 -12.43 -14.05 -2.46
N PHE A 121 -12.57 -13.95 -1.15
CA PHE A 121 -11.50 -13.65 -0.21
C PHE A 121 -10.99 -14.94 0.42
N SER A 122 -9.67 -15.07 0.53
CA SER A 122 -9.02 -16.20 1.18
C SER A 122 -8.03 -15.73 2.22
N GLN A 123 -8.08 -16.37 3.41
CA GLN A 123 -7.07 -16.21 4.45
C GLN A 123 -6.75 -17.58 5.05
N GLY A 124 -5.53 -18.04 4.83
CA GLY A 124 -5.13 -19.39 5.19
C GLY A 124 -6.04 -20.43 4.53
N LYS A 125 -6.76 -21.21 5.35
CA LYS A 125 -7.75 -22.21 4.87
C LYS A 125 -9.18 -21.65 4.74
N SER A 126 -9.43 -20.43 5.23
CA SER A 126 -10.76 -19.81 5.21
C SER A 126 -11.04 -19.15 3.86
N ILE A 127 -12.24 -19.31 3.36
CA ILE A 127 -12.74 -18.63 2.16
C ILE A 127 -14.06 -17.95 2.50
N ILE A 128 -14.20 -16.69 2.07
CA ILE A 128 -15.43 -15.92 2.20
C ILE A 128 -15.79 -15.39 0.82
N ARG A 129 -17.03 -15.60 0.39
CA ARG A 129 -17.60 -15.01 -0.82
C ARG A 129 -18.54 -13.89 -0.46
N ALA A 130 -18.37 -12.74 -1.10
CA ALA A 130 -19.11 -11.53 -0.81
C ALA A 130 -19.35 -10.71 -2.08
N GLU A 131 -20.16 -9.67 -1.99
CA GLU A 131 -20.36 -8.73 -3.08
C GLU A 131 -19.23 -7.70 -3.13
N LYS A 132 -18.72 -7.32 -1.93
CA LYS A 132 -17.65 -6.33 -1.77
C LYS A 132 -16.82 -6.62 -0.55
N ILE A 133 -15.54 -6.27 -0.64
CA ILE A 133 -14.64 -6.14 0.52
C ILE A 133 -13.96 -4.78 0.52
N ASN A 134 -13.67 -4.28 1.73
CA ASN A 134 -12.87 -3.10 1.97
C ASN A 134 -11.65 -3.50 2.82
N VAL A 135 -10.47 -3.11 2.40
CA VAL A 135 -9.21 -3.44 3.08
C VAL A 135 -8.51 -2.16 3.48
N ASP A 136 -8.31 -1.97 4.78
CA ASP A 136 -7.41 -0.95 5.31
C ASP A 136 -6.00 -1.53 5.37
N LEU A 137 -5.07 -0.97 4.58
CA LEU A 137 -3.71 -1.48 4.46
C LEU A 137 -2.81 -1.09 5.65
N VAL A 138 -3.27 -0.15 6.51
CA VAL A 138 -2.56 0.28 7.71
C VAL A 138 -2.84 -0.66 8.88
N THR A 139 -4.14 -0.91 9.11
CA THR A 139 -4.62 -1.76 10.22
C THR A 139 -4.72 -3.23 9.84
N GLU A 140 -4.58 -3.54 8.54
CA GLU A 140 -4.81 -4.88 7.95
C GLU A 140 -6.22 -5.42 8.24
N THR A 141 -7.20 -4.51 8.42
CA THR A 141 -8.60 -4.86 8.65
C THR A 141 -9.30 -5.10 7.32
N VAL A 142 -10.14 -6.13 7.27
CA VAL A 142 -10.99 -6.45 6.11
C VAL A 142 -12.45 -6.45 6.53
N ASP A 143 -13.24 -5.58 5.90
CA ASP A 143 -14.68 -5.50 6.08
C ASP A 143 -15.38 -6.13 4.87
N PHE A 144 -16.46 -6.85 5.12
CA PHE A 144 -17.24 -7.57 4.11
C PHE A 144 -18.65 -7.03 4.00
N GLU A 145 -19.10 -6.83 2.77
CA GLU A 145 -20.49 -6.45 2.44
C GLU A 145 -21.12 -7.51 1.54
N GLY A 146 -22.37 -7.89 1.83
CA GLY A 146 -23.11 -8.88 1.04
C GLY A 146 -22.46 -10.26 1.06
N ILE A 147 -22.16 -10.80 2.26
CA ILE A 147 -21.61 -12.16 2.40
C ILE A 147 -22.62 -13.18 1.86
N LYS A 148 -22.19 -14.00 0.92
CA LYS A 148 -22.98 -15.07 0.28
C LYS A 148 -22.75 -16.41 0.97
N ASP A 149 -21.49 -16.76 1.22
CA ASP A 149 -21.10 -17.94 1.96
C ASP A 149 -19.71 -17.79 2.58
N SER A 150 -19.40 -18.68 3.53
CA SER A 150 -18.07 -18.80 4.10
C SER A 150 -17.80 -20.26 4.48
N PHE A 151 -16.58 -20.73 4.25
CA PHE A 151 -16.19 -22.09 4.60
C PHE A 151 -14.69 -22.23 4.85
N ILE A 152 -14.31 -23.30 5.53
CA ILE A 152 -12.93 -23.65 5.81
C ILE A 152 -12.58 -24.89 5.00
N LYS A 153 -11.49 -24.85 4.23
CA LYS A 153 -10.95 -26.03 3.55
C LYS A 153 -10.27 -26.96 4.55
N ASN A 154 -10.72 -28.17 4.61
CA ASN A 154 -10.09 -29.21 5.42
C ASN A 154 -8.80 -29.75 4.77
#